data_677992af7a2dca40c557b2b15e27f056
#
_entry.id   677992af7a2dca40c557b2b15e27f056
#
_cell.length_a   1.000
_cell.length_b   1.000
_cell.length_c   1.000
_cell.angle_alpha   90.00
_cell.angle_beta   90.00
_cell.angle_gamma   90.00
#
_symmetry.space_group_name_H-M   'P 1'
#
loop_
_entity.id
_entity.type
_entity.pdbx_description
1 polymer ?
#
loop_
_entity_poly.entity_id
_entity_poly.type
_entity_poly.pdbx_seq_one_letter_code
_entity_poly.pdbx_strand_id
1 'polypeptide(L)'
;MIKFPTSLIGLDTPQNTLELDGCTLIEQCIHSTEVRGTMYLEQHLLLIVLEGTVVLTYGKQEYTVGKNDMILLKKATAVKYHKFGNAENDNIYDSLMFSIKDDLLKSFLSTSEIKVSKPEGEIKTGVYPMNECLVAFAYSMKPYFFDQSVVHPGQLRLKIMELLYDVAECNRNMFLQILQLHEPVRTDIRNVVEQHYASPVSVSELAYLSGRSLSSFKRDFQNIYNVAPATWIREKRLEKAKDMLETTALSVSDICYSLGFENVSHFSRIYKEFHGQAPSISR
;
A
#
# COMPACT_ATOMS: atom_id res chain seq x y z
N MET A 1 11.76 4.68 3.89
CA MET A 1 10.50 4.12 3.36
C MET A 1 9.37 5.05 3.76
N ILE A 2 8.59 5.50 2.79
CA ILE A 2 7.47 6.44 2.98
C ILE A 2 6.23 5.63 3.34
N LYS A 3 5.39 6.15 4.25
CA LYS A 3 4.09 5.54 4.55
C LYS A 3 2.98 6.23 3.76
N PHE A 4 2.05 5.47 3.19
CA PHE A 4 0.84 6.00 2.54
C PHE A 4 -0.39 5.65 3.41
N PRO A 5 -1.33 6.61 3.68
CA PRO A 5 -1.41 7.94 3.05
C PRO A 5 -0.62 8.93 3.90
N THR A 6 0.01 9.23 4.60
CA THR A 6 0.31 10.39 5.48
C THR A 6 1.76 10.83 5.63
N SER A 7 2.71 10.14 5.08
CA SER A 7 4.11 10.51 5.34
C SER A 7 4.87 11.00 4.14
N LEU A 8 4.17 11.53 3.17
CA LEU A 8 4.79 12.31 2.10
C LEU A 8 5.14 13.74 2.54
N ILE A 9 4.86 14.11 3.79
CA ILE A 9 5.28 15.36 4.42
C ILE A 9 6.81 15.33 4.58
N GLY A 10 7.50 16.10 3.74
CA GLY A 10 8.97 16.26 3.80
C GLY A 10 9.73 15.97 2.52
N LEU A 11 9.07 15.65 1.43
CA LEU A 11 9.66 15.71 0.10
C LEU A 11 9.48 17.12 -0.47
N ASP A 12 10.52 17.70 -1.09
CA ASP A 12 10.52 19.03 -1.69
C ASP A 12 9.56 19.21 -2.90
N THR A 13 8.55 18.36 -3.02
CA THR A 13 7.52 18.42 -4.05
C THR A 13 6.20 18.88 -3.46
N PRO A 14 5.54 19.90 -4.04
CA PRO A 14 4.23 20.31 -3.59
C PRO A 14 3.25 19.16 -3.77
N GLN A 15 2.82 18.56 -2.67
CA GLN A 15 1.79 17.55 -2.68
C GLN A 15 0.48 18.19 -2.27
N ASN A 16 -0.47 18.13 -3.16
CA ASN A 16 -1.82 18.56 -2.90
C ASN A 16 -2.58 17.39 -2.29
N THR A 17 -3.06 17.55 -1.07
CA THR A 17 -3.81 16.52 -0.34
C THR A 17 -5.20 17.00 0.00
N LEU A 18 -6.18 16.10 -0.08
CA LEU A 18 -7.54 16.32 0.42
C LEU A 18 -7.76 15.39 1.61
N GLU A 19 -8.18 15.98 2.73
CA GLU A 19 -8.32 15.26 4.00
C GLU A 19 -9.78 15.05 4.38
N LEU A 20 -10.05 13.90 5.01
CA LEU A 20 -11.33 13.58 5.61
C LEU A 20 -11.11 13.03 7.02
N ASP A 21 -11.74 13.66 8.01
CA ASP A 21 -11.63 13.30 9.42
C ASP A 21 -10.16 13.24 9.92
N GLY A 22 -9.35 14.25 9.50
CA GLY A 22 -7.94 14.38 9.89
C GLY A 22 -6.99 13.36 9.25
N CYS A 23 -7.44 12.65 8.22
CA CYS A 23 -6.60 11.71 7.48
C CYS A 23 -6.62 12.04 5.99
N THR A 24 -5.48 11.94 5.34
CA THR A 24 -5.37 12.10 3.90
C THR A 24 -6.20 11.03 3.18
N LEU A 25 -7.12 11.49 2.33
CA LEU A 25 -8.02 10.65 1.56
C LEU A 25 -7.59 10.55 0.10
N ILE A 26 -7.18 11.69 -0.48
CA ILE A 26 -6.77 11.78 -1.87
C ILE A 26 -5.47 12.59 -1.93
N GLU A 27 -4.50 12.11 -2.66
CA GLU A 27 -3.23 12.79 -2.92
C GLU A 27 -3.02 12.95 -4.43
N GLN A 28 -2.68 14.15 -4.87
CA GLN A 28 -2.18 14.40 -6.20
C GLN A 28 -0.66 14.44 -6.18
N CYS A 29 -0.03 13.69 -7.06
CA CYS A 29 1.41 13.59 -7.17
C CYS A 29 1.84 14.05 -8.57
N ILE A 30 2.52 15.21 -8.64
CA ILE A 30 3.04 15.77 -9.88
C ILE A 30 4.57 15.89 -9.79
N HIS A 31 5.27 15.39 -10.80
CA HIS A 31 6.72 15.49 -10.92
C HIS A 31 7.13 15.83 -12.35
N SER A 32 8.20 16.60 -12.51
CA SER A 32 8.88 16.84 -13.79
C SER A 32 10.22 16.09 -13.91
N THR A 33 10.59 15.35 -12.87
CA THR A 33 11.82 14.55 -12.79
C THR A 33 11.49 13.10 -12.44
N GLU A 34 12.36 12.19 -12.82
CA GLU A 34 12.26 10.79 -12.45
C GLU A 34 12.38 10.60 -10.93
N VAL A 35 11.48 9.85 -10.33
CA VAL A 35 11.45 9.58 -8.88
C VAL A 35 11.35 8.09 -8.60
N ARG A 36 12.23 7.60 -7.72
CA ARG A 36 12.23 6.20 -7.26
C ARG A 36 12.15 6.14 -5.74
N GLY A 37 11.47 5.12 -5.25
CA GLY A 37 11.37 4.94 -3.80
C GLY A 37 10.64 3.67 -3.40
N THR A 38 10.39 3.58 -2.10
CA THR A 38 9.56 2.52 -1.52
C THR A 38 8.53 3.16 -0.60
N MET A 39 7.26 2.81 -0.78
CA MET A 39 6.17 3.20 0.11
C MET A 39 5.58 1.98 0.81
N TYR A 40 5.14 2.17 2.05
CA TYR A 40 4.36 1.20 2.79
C TYR A 40 2.90 1.63 2.84
N LEU A 41 2.01 0.75 2.42
CA LEU A 41 0.58 1.03 2.34
C LEU A 41 -0.11 0.73 3.67
N GLU A 42 -0.45 1.77 4.44
CA GLU A 42 -1.26 1.65 5.67
C GLU A 42 -2.75 1.53 5.36
N GLN A 43 -3.18 2.03 4.19
CA GLN A 43 -4.54 1.90 3.65
C GLN A 43 -4.50 1.26 2.25
N HIS A 44 -5.65 0.80 1.77
CA HIS A 44 -5.77 0.38 0.37
C HIS A 44 -5.55 1.58 -0.54
N LEU A 45 -4.78 1.39 -1.60
CA LEU A 45 -4.45 2.42 -2.57
C LEU A 45 -5.08 2.10 -3.92
N LEU A 46 -6.00 2.95 -4.38
CA LEU A 46 -6.33 3.03 -5.79
C LEU A 46 -5.49 4.14 -6.42
N LEU A 47 -4.59 3.76 -7.31
CA LEU A 47 -3.73 4.67 -8.07
C LEU A 47 -4.29 4.83 -9.48
N ILE A 48 -4.44 6.07 -9.91
CA ILE A 48 -4.82 6.47 -11.27
C ILE A 48 -3.70 7.34 -11.84
N VAL A 49 -3.20 7.01 -13.03
CA VAL A 49 -2.18 7.80 -13.73
C VAL A 49 -2.85 8.65 -14.81
N LEU A 50 -2.67 9.97 -14.70
CA LEU A 50 -3.21 10.97 -15.65
C LEU A 50 -2.21 11.34 -16.74
N GLU A 51 -0.90 11.31 -16.41
CA GLU A 51 0.18 11.59 -17.34
C GLU A 51 1.45 10.85 -16.91
N GLY A 52 2.26 10.43 -17.88
CA GLY A 52 3.49 9.67 -17.62
C GLY A 52 3.24 8.20 -17.31
N THR A 53 4.20 7.59 -16.61
CA THR A 53 4.18 6.16 -16.29
C THR A 53 4.79 5.90 -14.92
N VAL A 54 4.25 4.92 -14.20
CA VAL A 54 4.88 4.38 -13.00
C VAL A 54 5.06 2.88 -13.12
N VAL A 55 6.24 2.40 -12.77
CA VAL A 55 6.54 0.98 -12.59
C VAL A 55 6.48 0.66 -11.10
N LEU A 56 5.65 -0.29 -10.71
CA LEU A 56 5.42 -0.72 -9.34
C LEU A 56 5.89 -2.15 -9.15
N THR A 57 6.78 -2.39 -8.18
CA THR A 57 7.08 -3.75 -7.72
C THR A 57 6.23 -4.03 -6.47
N TYR A 58 5.25 -4.92 -6.59
CA TYR A 58 4.31 -5.31 -5.56
C TYR A 58 4.33 -6.82 -5.38
N GLY A 59 4.80 -7.27 -4.21
CA GLY A 59 5.12 -8.68 -4.00
C GLY A 59 6.29 -9.14 -4.88
N LYS A 60 6.06 -10.17 -5.68
CA LYS A 60 7.04 -10.71 -6.65
C LYS A 60 6.78 -10.27 -8.09
N GLN A 61 5.81 -9.40 -8.30
CA GLN A 61 5.36 -8.96 -9.62
C GLN A 61 5.66 -7.50 -9.84
N GLU A 62 5.86 -7.16 -11.10
CA GLU A 62 6.04 -5.79 -11.57
C GLU A 62 4.84 -5.39 -12.43
N TYR A 63 4.36 -4.18 -12.21
CA TYR A 63 3.21 -3.60 -12.90
C TYR A 63 3.60 -2.26 -13.50
N THR A 64 3.39 -2.10 -14.77
CA THR A 64 3.54 -0.82 -15.47
C THR A 64 2.16 -0.17 -15.61
N VAL A 65 1.99 1.00 -15.00
CA VAL A 65 0.73 1.77 -15.02
C VAL A 65 1.00 3.03 -15.83
N GLY A 66 0.38 3.12 -16.98
CA GLY A 66 0.54 4.25 -17.91
C GLY A 66 -0.60 5.26 -17.81
N LYS A 67 -0.58 6.25 -18.70
CA LYS A 67 -1.63 7.27 -18.80
C LYS A 67 -3.01 6.63 -19.00
N ASN A 68 -3.99 7.08 -18.22
CA ASN A 68 -5.36 6.57 -18.18
C ASN A 68 -5.50 5.12 -17.72
N ASP A 69 -4.48 4.58 -17.07
CA ASP A 69 -4.56 3.29 -16.38
C ASP A 69 -4.77 3.49 -14.88
N MET A 70 -5.30 2.42 -14.25
CA MET A 70 -5.50 2.35 -12.81
C MET A 70 -5.06 0.99 -12.26
N ILE A 71 -4.66 0.98 -10.98
CA ILE A 71 -4.33 -0.22 -10.22
C ILE A 71 -4.81 -0.11 -8.78
N LEU A 72 -5.35 -1.20 -8.23
CA LEU A 72 -5.75 -1.31 -6.83
C LEU A 72 -4.75 -2.17 -6.06
N LEU A 73 -4.12 -1.58 -5.03
CA LEU A 73 -3.14 -2.23 -4.18
C LEU A 73 -3.69 -2.41 -2.76
N LYS A 74 -3.43 -3.58 -2.17
CA LYS A 74 -3.89 -3.89 -0.81
C LYS A 74 -3.01 -3.22 0.24
N LYS A 75 -3.60 -2.79 1.35
CA LYS A 75 -2.87 -2.30 2.54
C LYS A 75 -1.95 -3.37 3.13
N ALA A 76 -1.12 -2.99 4.07
CA ALA A 76 -0.15 -3.84 4.75
C ALA A 76 0.94 -4.41 3.82
N THR A 77 1.33 -3.67 2.79
CA THR A 77 2.32 -4.11 1.80
C THR A 77 3.31 -3.00 1.47
N ALA A 78 4.58 -3.36 1.33
CA ALA A 78 5.60 -2.47 0.79
C ALA A 78 5.63 -2.53 -0.73
N VAL A 79 5.62 -1.38 -1.37
CA VAL A 79 5.63 -1.22 -2.83
C VAL A 79 6.83 -0.38 -3.23
N LYS A 80 7.69 -0.92 -4.09
CA LYS A 80 8.72 -0.11 -4.76
C LYS A 80 8.10 0.57 -5.95
N TYR A 81 8.46 1.82 -6.19
CA TYR A 81 7.94 2.58 -7.31
C TYR A 81 9.07 3.29 -8.06
N HIS A 82 8.87 3.42 -9.35
CA HIS A 82 9.68 4.20 -10.27
C HIS A 82 8.73 5.00 -11.17
N LYS A 83 8.67 6.33 -10.96
CA LYS A 83 7.79 7.28 -11.65
C LYS A 83 8.61 8.09 -12.64
N PHE A 84 8.11 8.24 -13.85
CA PHE A 84 8.73 9.06 -14.89
C PHE A 84 7.69 9.65 -15.85
N GLY A 85 7.98 10.85 -16.33
CA GLY A 85 7.10 11.57 -17.22
C GLY A 85 7.24 11.13 -18.68
N ASN A 86 6.41 11.71 -19.55
CA ASN A 86 6.50 11.56 -20.99
C ASN A 86 7.42 12.65 -21.57
N ALA A 87 8.42 12.28 -22.35
CA ALA A 87 9.35 13.21 -23.00
C ALA A 87 8.66 14.19 -23.97
N GLU A 88 7.49 13.81 -24.51
CA GLU A 88 6.68 14.66 -25.39
C GLU A 88 5.86 15.71 -24.63
N ASN A 89 5.75 15.60 -23.31
CA ASN A 89 4.98 16.49 -22.44
C ASN A 89 5.82 16.94 -21.24
N ASP A 90 6.91 17.67 -21.48
CA ASP A 90 7.79 18.28 -20.46
C ASP A 90 8.24 17.32 -19.35
N ASN A 91 8.29 16.01 -19.62
CA ASN A 91 8.54 14.94 -18.66
C ASN A 91 7.59 14.95 -17.44
N ILE A 92 6.36 15.42 -17.61
CA ILE A 92 5.38 15.48 -16.51
C ILE A 92 4.89 14.06 -16.21
N TYR A 93 4.93 13.71 -14.93
CA TYR A 93 4.17 12.63 -14.32
C TYR A 93 3.07 13.25 -13.45
N ASP A 94 1.82 12.84 -13.64
CA ASP A 94 0.66 13.26 -12.85
C ASP A 94 -0.21 12.06 -12.49
N SER A 95 -0.52 11.91 -11.22
CA SER A 95 -1.34 10.80 -10.72
C SER A 95 -2.20 11.22 -9.53
N LEU A 96 -3.31 10.52 -9.37
CA LEU A 96 -4.17 10.59 -8.20
C LEU A 96 -4.08 9.29 -7.40
N MET A 97 -3.90 9.42 -6.11
CA MET A 97 -3.82 8.31 -5.16
C MET A 97 -4.99 8.41 -4.17
N PHE A 98 -5.89 7.45 -4.23
CA PHE A 98 -7.06 7.37 -3.38
C PHE A 98 -6.87 6.36 -2.26
N SER A 99 -7.00 6.82 -1.03
CA SER A 99 -6.99 5.98 0.16
C SER A 99 -8.38 5.39 0.39
N ILE A 100 -8.56 4.09 0.16
CA ILE A 100 -9.84 3.41 0.34
C ILE A 100 -9.96 2.94 1.79
N LYS A 101 -10.71 3.70 2.59
CA LYS A 101 -10.96 3.40 4.00
C LYS A 101 -12.07 2.34 4.16
N ASP A 102 -11.94 1.51 5.19
CA ASP A 102 -12.88 0.40 5.48
C ASP A 102 -14.33 0.89 5.73
N ASP A 103 -14.52 2.06 6.33
CA ASP A 103 -15.85 2.66 6.58
C ASP A 103 -16.52 3.16 5.30
N LEU A 104 -15.76 3.79 4.39
CA LEU A 104 -16.27 4.21 3.08
C LEU A 104 -16.62 3.00 2.22
N LEU A 105 -15.79 1.96 2.25
CA LEU A 105 -16.06 0.71 1.56
C LEU A 105 -17.32 0.01 2.10
N LYS A 106 -17.52 -0.03 3.42
CA LYS A 106 -18.75 -0.56 4.04
C LYS A 106 -19.98 0.25 3.61
N SER A 107 -19.87 1.59 3.61
CA SER A 107 -20.96 2.47 3.19
C SER A 107 -21.31 2.20 1.73
N PHE A 108 -20.35 2.11 0.83
CA PHE A 108 -20.56 1.75 -0.57
C PHE A 108 -21.26 0.40 -0.71
N LEU A 109 -20.76 -0.66 -0.04
CA LEU A 109 -21.34 -2.00 -0.14
C LEU A 109 -22.76 -2.09 0.44
N SER A 110 -23.10 -1.26 1.43
CA SER A 110 -24.45 -1.23 2.00
C SER A 110 -25.46 -0.47 1.14
N THR A 111 -24.99 0.48 0.32
CA THR A 111 -25.84 1.31 -0.55
C THR A 111 -25.87 0.82 -2.00
N SER A 112 -24.85 0.09 -2.42
CA SER A 112 -24.82 -0.50 -3.75
C SER A 112 -25.80 -1.67 -3.81
N GLU A 113 -26.81 -1.59 -4.63
CA GLU A 113 -27.73 -2.71 -4.94
C GLU A 113 -27.05 -3.77 -5.84
N ILE A 114 -25.75 -3.68 -6.04
CA ILE A 114 -24.99 -4.54 -6.94
C ILE A 114 -24.90 -5.95 -6.34
N LYS A 115 -25.72 -6.85 -6.83
CA LYS A 115 -25.69 -8.27 -6.47
C LYS A 115 -24.55 -8.97 -7.21
N VAL A 116 -23.43 -9.17 -6.55
CA VAL A 116 -22.33 -9.96 -7.09
C VAL A 116 -22.11 -11.19 -6.20
N SER A 117 -22.07 -12.37 -6.82
CA SER A 117 -21.62 -13.57 -6.13
C SER A 117 -20.16 -13.40 -5.70
N LYS A 118 -19.86 -13.71 -4.43
CA LYS A 118 -18.49 -13.72 -3.92
C LYS A 118 -17.60 -14.57 -4.83
N PRO A 119 -16.43 -14.08 -5.21
CA PRO A 119 -15.48 -14.92 -5.93
C PRO A 119 -14.97 -16.02 -5.00
N GLU A 120 -14.89 -17.27 -5.51
CA GLU A 120 -14.43 -18.43 -4.76
C GLU A 120 -12.93 -18.42 -4.46
N GLY A 121 -12.17 -17.56 -5.16
CA GLY A 121 -10.72 -17.45 -5.03
C GLY A 121 -10.23 -16.00 -4.95
N GLU A 122 -8.92 -15.83 -4.71
CA GLU A 122 -8.29 -14.52 -4.70
C GLU A 122 -8.23 -13.94 -6.12
N ILE A 123 -8.78 -12.74 -6.29
CA ILE A 123 -8.64 -11.97 -7.52
C ILE A 123 -7.26 -11.34 -7.54
N LYS A 124 -6.47 -11.65 -8.57
CA LYS A 124 -5.13 -11.10 -8.75
C LYS A 124 -5.18 -9.61 -9.02
N THR A 125 -4.23 -8.88 -8.44
CA THR A 125 -3.97 -7.48 -8.79
C THR A 125 -3.64 -7.39 -10.28
N GLY A 126 -4.18 -6.35 -10.94
CA GLY A 126 -3.94 -6.07 -12.36
C GLY A 126 -3.99 -4.58 -12.64
N VAL A 127 -3.43 -4.20 -13.78
CA VAL A 127 -3.55 -2.85 -14.35
C VAL A 127 -4.73 -2.87 -15.30
N TYR A 128 -5.60 -1.88 -15.19
CA TYR A 128 -6.81 -1.78 -15.99
C TYR A 128 -6.95 -0.38 -16.59
N PRO A 129 -7.33 -0.27 -17.87
CA PRO A 129 -7.61 1.03 -18.47
C PRO A 129 -8.89 1.63 -17.88
N MET A 130 -8.91 2.96 -17.76
CA MET A 130 -10.11 3.72 -17.39
C MET A 130 -11.02 3.88 -18.61
N ASN A 131 -12.34 3.88 -18.35
CA ASN A 131 -13.32 4.33 -19.34
C ASN A 131 -13.45 5.87 -19.33
N GLU A 132 -14.23 6.43 -20.24
CA GLU A 132 -14.43 7.88 -20.37
C GLU A 132 -15.00 8.52 -19.09
N CYS A 133 -15.89 7.84 -18.36
CA CYS A 133 -16.46 8.33 -17.11
C CYS A 133 -15.38 8.48 -16.02
N LEU A 134 -14.55 7.46 -15.82
CA LEU A 134 -13.44 7.51 -14.87
C LEU A 134 -12.39 8.56 -15.24
N VAL A 135 -12.10 8.73 -16.53
CA VAL A 135 -11.21 9.81 -17.00
C VAL A 135 -11.81 11.17 -16.66
N ALA A 136 -13.10 11.40 -16.97
CA ALA A 136 -13.78 12.64 -16.65
C ALA A 136 -13.83 12.90 -15.14
N PHE A 137 -14.14 11.86 -14.34
CA PHE A 137 -14.09 11.92 -12.88
C PHE A 137 -12.71 12.37 -12.40
N ALA A 138 -11.63 11.71 -12.84
CA ALA A 138 -10.27 11.99 -12.40
C ALA A 138 -9.87 13.45 -12.72
N TYR A 139 -10.21 13.95 -13.92
CA TYR A 139 -9.97 15.36 -14.26
C TYR A 139 -10.85 16.31 -13.45
N SER A 140 -12.07 15.92 -13.06
CA SER A 140 -12.96 16.72 -12.20
C SER A 140 -12.41 16.93 -10.79
N MET A 141 -11.44 16.10 -10.36
CA MET A 141 -10.78 16.26 -9.06
C MET A 141 -9.72 17.36 -9.04
N LYS A 142 -9.13 17.72 -10.20
CA LYS A 142 -8.04 18.70 -10.26
C LYS A 142 -8.37 20.07 -9.61
N PRO A 143 -9.55 20.69 -9.84
CA PRO A 143 -9.89 21.97 -9.22
C PRO A 143 -9.82 21.96 -7.69
N TYR A 144 -10.11 20.82 -7.04
CA TYR A 144 -10.07 20.71 -5.57
C TYR A 144 -8.66 20.86 -4.99
N PHE A 145 -7.61 20.67 -5.78
CA PHE A 145 -6.23 20.84 -5.35
C PHE A 145 -5.68 22.25 -5.60
N PHE A 146 -6.30 23.03 -6.47
CA PHE A 146 -5.85 24.38 -6.79
C PHE A 146 -6.51 25.45 -5.92
N ASP A 147 -7.74 25.20 -5.47
CA ASP A 147 -8.45 26.10 -4.58
C ASP A 147 -8.15 25.71 -3.13
N GLN A 148 -7.50 26.61 -2.38
CA GLN A 148 -7.22 26.42 -0.95
C GLN A 148 -8.48 26.51 -0.08
N SER A 149 -9.68 26.59 -0.68
CA SER A 149 -10.92 26.51 0.06
C SER A 149 -11.06 25.12 0.70
N VAL A 150 -11.50 25.11 1.96
CA VAL A 150 -11.74 23.84 2.68
C VAL A 150 -12.87 23.08 1.98
N VAL A 151 -12.53 21.98 1.32
CA VAL A 151 -13.52 21.11 0.69
C VAL A 151 -14.40 20.48 1.77
N HIS A 152 -15.71 20.61 1.63
CA HIS A 152 -16.65 20.09 2.61
C HIS A 152 -16.54 18.55 2.73
N PRO A 153 -16.41 17.96 3.93
CA PRO A 153 -16.25 16.53 4.14
C PRO A 153 -17.30 15.67 3.42
N GLY A 154 -18.56 16.15 3.35
CA GLY A 154 -19.63 15.50 2.61
C GLY A 154 -19.38 15.39 1.12
N GLN A 155 -18.76 16.43 0.51
CA GLN A 155 -18.40 16.39 -0.91
C GLN A 155 -17.31 15.35 -1.19
N LEU A 156 -16.31 15.26 -0.32
CA LEU A 156 -15.27 14.23 -0.46
C LEU A 156 -15.85 12.81 -0.34
N ARG A 157 -16.78 12.59 0.59
CA ARG A 157 -17.48 11.30 0.72
C ARG A 157 -18.26 10.96 -0.55
N LEU A 158 -18.99 11.92 -1.13
CA LEU A 158 -19.71 11.74 -2.38
C LEU A 158 -18.75 11.42 -3.54
N LYS A 159 -17.62 12.12 -3.63
CA LYS A 159 -16.60 11.87 -4.66
C LYS A 159 -15.98 10.46 -4.54
N ILE A 160 -15.74 9.96 -3.35
CA ILE A 160 -15.27 8.57 -3.18
C ILE A 160 -16.37 7.56 -3.55
N MET A 161 -17.63 7.85 -3.22
CA MET A 161 -18.75 6.98 -3.62
C MET A 161 -18.89 6.95 -5.15
N GLU A 162 -18.85 8.10 -5.83
CA GLU A 162 -18.83 8.20 -7.28
C GLU A 162 -17.71 7.36 -7.89
N LEU A 163 -16.47 7.53 -7.40
CA LEU A 163 -15.31 6.74 -7.83
C LEU A 163 -15.55 5.23 -7.71
N LEU A 164 -16.08 4.77 -6.58
CA LEU A 164 -16.31 3.34 -6.34
C LEU A 164 -17.38 2.77 -7.30
N TYR A 165 -18.43 3.53 -7.62
CA TYR A 165 -19.42 3.14 -8.62
C TYR A 165 -18.80 3.09 -10.02
N ASP A 166 -18.07 4.12 -10.42
CA ASP A 166 -17.43 4.18 -11.74
C ASP A 166 -16.43 3.05 -11.95
N VAL A 167 -15.63 2.74 -10.92
CA VAL A 167 -14.69 1.59 -10.94
C VAL A 167 -15.45 0.27 -11.04
N ALA A 168 -16.55 0.12 -10.31
CA ALA A 168 -17.35 -1.10 -10.32
C ALA A 168 -17.97 -1.38 -11.71
N GLU A 169 -18.41 -0.31 -12.41
CA GLU A 169 -18.98 -0.41 -13.74
C GLU A 169 -17.92 -0.54 -14.83
N CYS A 170 -16.77 0.13 -14.66
CA CYS A 170 -15.69 0.10 -15.64
C CYS A 170 -15.06 -1.28 -15.78
N ASN A 171 -14.79 -1.97 -14.67
CA ASN A 171 -14.08 -3.25 -14.70
C ASN A 171 -14.53 -4.21 -13.60
N ARG A 172 -15.12 -5.34 -14.01
CA ARG A 172 -15.62 -6.37 -13.09
C ARG A 172 -14.53 -6.93 -12.15
N ASN A 173 -13.30 -7.14 -12.63
CA ASN A 173 -12.23 -7.67 -11.78
C ASN A 173 -11.80 -6.64 -10.73
N MET A 174 -11.76 -5.36 -11.07
CA MET A 174 -11.49 -4.27 -10.13
C MET A 174 -12.57 -4.21 -9.06
N PHE A 175 -13.85 -4.32 -9.45
CA PHE A 175 -14.95 -4.38 -8.50
C PHE A 175 -14.85 -5.59 -7.57
N LEU A 176 -14.53 -6.78 -8.10
CA LEU A 176 -14.31 -7.98 -7.29
C LEU A 176 -13.12 -7.83 -6.33
N GLN A 177 -12.05 -7.13 -6.74
CA GLN A 177 -10.96 -6.78 -5.84
C GLN A 177 -11.45 -5.87 -4.71
N ILE A 178 -12.25 -4.83 -5.01
CA ILE A 178 -12.84 -3.95 -4.00
C ILE A 178 -13.68 -4.74 -2.99
N LEU A 179 -14.49 -5.69 -3.43
CA LEU A 179 -15.24 -6.58 -2.54
C LEU A 179 -14.33 -7.40 -1.63
N GLN A 180 -13.23 -7.93 -2.16
CA GLN A 180 -12.25 -8.69 -1.38
C GLN A 180 -11.45 -7.85 -0.38
N LEU A 181 -11.36 -6.54 -0.55
CA LEU A 181 -10.78 -5.67 0.46
C LEU A 181 -11.59 -5.70 1.77
N HIS A 182 -12.91 -5.80 1.65
CA HIS A 182 -13.80 -5.87 2.81
C HIS A 182 -13.82 -7.26 3.47
N GLU A 183 -13.80 -8.30 2.67
CA GLU A 183 -13.83 -9.69 3.13
C GLU A 183 -12.67 -10.48 2.49
N PRO A 184 -11.48 -10.41 3.06
CA PRO A 184 -10.31 -11.09 2.50
C PRO A 184 -10.50 -12.61 2.50
N VAL A 185 -10.12 -13.24 1.39
CA VAL A 185 -10.15 -14.69 1.23
C VAL A 185 -9.07 -15.33 2.10
N ARG A 186 -9.39 -16.46 2.74
CA ARG A 186 -8.40 -17.22 3.51
C ARG A 186 -7.32 -17.77 2.60
N THR A 187 -6.08 -17.40 2.92
CA THR A 187 -4.87 -17.88 2.24
C THR A 187 -3.98 -18.69 3.18
N ASP A 188 -3.00 -19.40 2.63
CA ASP A 188 -2.03 -20.14 3.46
C ASP A 188 -1.17 -19.15 4.27
N ILE A 189 -1.18 -19.35 5.59
CA ILE A 189 -0.38 -18.54 6.55
C ILE A 189 1.11 -18.57 6.19
N ARG A 190 1.64 -19.73 5.77
CA ARG A 190 3.05 -19.88 5.43
C ARG A 190 3.43 -18.94 4.29
N ASN A 191 2.64 -18.93 3.23
CA ASN A 191 2.87 -18.05 2.08
C ASN A 191 2.83 -16.58 2.46
N VAL A 192 1.82 -16.18 3.25
CA VAL A 192 1.68 -14.78 3.69
C VAL A 192 2.88 -14.36 4.53
N VAL A 193 3.28 -15.16 5.50
CA VAL A 193 4.35 -14.82 6.42
C VAL A 193 5.69 -14.76 5.71
N GLU A 194 6.01 -15.74 4.84
CA GLU A 194 7.25 -15.77 4.06
C GLU A 194 7.38 -14.59 3.09
N GLN A 195 6.26 -14.09 2.56
CA GLN A 195 6.27 -12.93 1.68
C GLN A 195 6.45 -11.61 2.42
N HIS A 196 6.00 -11.52 3.67
CA HIS A 196 5.85 -10.25 4.36
C HIS A 196 6.69 -10.08 5.65
N TYR A 197 7.32 -11.14 6.20
CA TYR A 197 8.04 -11.03 7.47
C TYR A 197 9.16 -9.97 7.46
N ALA A 198 9.82 -9.79 6.32
CA ALA A 198 10.90 -8.83 6.15
C ALA A 198 10.41 -7.37 5.92
N SER A 199 9.11 -7.16 5.82
CA SER A 199 8.47 -5.83 5.72
C SER A 199 8.01 -5.35 7.10
N PRO A 200 7.75 -4.05 7.31
CA PRO A 200 7.30 -3.52 8.61
C PRO A 200 5.84 -3.87 8.96
N VAL A 201 5.41 -5.05 8.58
CA VAL A 201 4.04 -5.55 8.78
C VAL A 201 3.84 -6.03 10.20
N SER A 202 2.77 -5.62 10.85
CA SER A 202 2.36 -6.07 12.18
C SER A 202 1.70 -7.45 12.14
N VAL A 203 1.59 -8.12 13.30
CA VAL A 203 0.88 -9.41 13.41
C VAL A 203 -0.59 -9.28 13.03
N SER A 204 -1.23 -8.14 13.31
CA SER A 204 -2.62 -7.88 12.93
C SER A 204 -2.80 -7.74 11.42
N GLU A 205 -1.85 -7.13 10.74
CA GLU A 205 -1.84 -7.02 9.29
C GLU A 205 -1.57 -8.36 8.61
N LEU A 206 -0.69 -9.20 9.16
CA LEU A 206 -0.51 -10.57 8.68
C LEU A 206 -1.80 -11.42 8.85
N ALA A 207 -2.52 -11.23 9.96
CA ALA A 207 -3.82 -11.85 10.14
C ALA A 207 -4.80 -11.40 9.04
N TYR A 208 -4.89 -10.10 8.80
CA TYR A 208 -5.69 -9.52 7.72
C TYR A 208 -5.29 -10.11 6.34
N LEU A 209 -4.00 -10.07 5.98
CA LEU A 209 -3.50 -10.58 4.71
C LEU A 209 -3.79 -12.08 4.51
N SER A 210 -3.88 -12.83 5.62
CA SER A 210 -4.23 -14.26 5.58
C SER A 210 -5.74 -14.53 5.61
N GLY A 211 -6.59 -13.49 5.60
CA GLY A 211 -8.05 -13.61 5.70
C GLY A 211 -8.54 -14.15 7.04
N ARG A 212 -7.85 -13.80 8.14
CA ARG A 212 -8.16 -14.28 9.48
C ARG A 212 -8.35 -13.15 10.48
N SER A 213 -9.13 -13.40 11.53
CA SER A 213 -9.07 -12.56 12.73
C SER A 213 -7.72 -12.74 13.43
N LEU A 214 -7.27 -11.75 14.20
CA LEU A 214 -6.01 -11.82 14.93
C LEU A 214 -5.91 -13.04 15.85
N SER A 215 -7.00 -13.39 16.53
CA SER A 215 -7.06 -14.56 17.43
C SER A 215 -6.93 -15.88 16.66
N SER A 216 -7.64 -16.00 15.53
CA SER A 216 -7.54 -17.18 14.66
C SER A 216 -6.15 -17.31 14.06
N PHE A 217 -5.56 -16.21 13.59
CA PHE A 217 -4.20 -16.20 13.05
C PHE A 217 -3.17 -16.66 14.09
N LYS A 218 -3.20 -16.09 15.31
CA LYS A 218 -2.26 -16.47 16.37
C LYS A 218 -2.35 -17.96 16.70
N ARG A 219 -3.57 -18.49 16.83
CA ARG A 219 -3.79 -19.91 17.11
C ARG A 219 -3.28 -20.81 15.97
N ASP A 220 -3.67 -20.51 14.74
CA ASP A 220 -3.31 -21.29 13.57
C ASP A 220 -1.80 -21.23 13.30
N PHE A 221 -1.18 -20.05 13.50
CA PHE A 221 0.27 -19.85 13.42
C PHE A 221 1.02 -20.68 14.46
N GLN A 222 0.56 -20.64 15.73
CA GLN A 222 1.14 -21.45 16.81
C GLN A 222 1.08 -22.94 16.50
N ASN A 223 -0.01 -23.41 15.89
CA ASN A 223 -0.14 -24.81 15.49
C ASN A 223 0.81 -25.19 14.34
N ILE A 224 1.17 -24.26 13.47
CA ILE A 224 2.05 -24.49 12.32
C ILE A 224 3.54 -24.41 12.72
N TYR A 225 3.91 -23.40 13.50
CA TYR A 225 5.32 -23.07 13.80
C TYR A 225 5.76 -23.42 15.22
N ASN A 226 4.84 -23.83 16.11
CA ASN A 226 5.07 -24.10 17.52
C ASN A 226 5.66 -22.92 18.31
N VAL A 227 5.55 -21.71 17.81
CA VAL A 227 6.05 -20.47 18.41
C VAL A 227 5.09 -19.31 18.14
N ALA A 228 5.06 -18.31 19.02
CA ALA A 228 4.21 -17.14 18.83
C ALA A 228 4.65 -16.32 17.60
N PRO A 229 3.67 -15.76 16.80
CA PRO A 229 3.99 -15.01 15.57
C PRO A 229 5.01 -13.90 15.78
N ALA A 230 4.85 -13.09 16.84
CA ALA A 230 5.75 -11.96 17.10
C ALA A 230 7.20 -12.40 17.38
N THR A 231 7.39 -13.52 18.05
CA THR A 231 8.71 -14.09 18.33
C THR A 231 9.35 -14.59 17.04
N TRP A 232 8.65 -15.40 16.28
CA TRP A 232 9.14 -15.94 15.01
C TRP A 232 9.51 -14.84 14.00
N ILE A 233 8.63 -13.84 13.84
CA ILE A 233 8.88 -12.72 12.92
C ILE A 233 10.11 -11.92 13.37
N ARG A 234 10.25 -11.64 14.66
CA ARG A 234 11.43 -10.93 15.20
C ARG A 234 12.72 -11.69 14.91
N GLU A 235 12.74 -13.00 15.15
CA GLU A 235 13.91 -13.84 14.88
C GLU A 235 14.26 -13.85 13.39
N LYS A 236 13.27 -14.05 12.51
CA LYS A 236 13.46 -14.01 11.05
C LYS A 236 13.96 -12.65 10.54
N ARG A 237 13.49 -11.55 11.13
CA ARG A 237 14.00 -10.21 10.83
C ARG A 237 15.44 -10.02 11.29
N LEU A 238 15.83 -10.59 12.43
CA LEU A 238 17.22 -10.54 12.90
C LEU A 238 18.14 -11.38 12.01
N GLU A 239 17.72 -12.56 11.56
CA GLU A 239 18.44 -13.36 10.56
C GLU A 239 18.64 -12.56 9.27
N LYS A 240 17.54 -11.94 8.75
CA LYS A 240 17.60 -11.12 7.55
C LYS A 240 18.46 -9.87 7.71
N ALA A 241 18.47 -9.26 8.89
CA ALA A 241 19.32 -8.12 9.21
C ALA A 241 20.81 -8.49 9.07
N LYS A 242 21.20 -9.66 9.54
CA LYS A 242 22.59 -10.16 9.41
C LYS A 242 22.96 -10.32 7.93
N ASP A 243 22.11 -10.98 7.15
CA ASP A 243 22.33 -11.13 5.72
C ASP A 243 22.48 -9.76 5.01
N MET A 244 21.62 -8.78 5.34
CA MET A 244 21.72 -7.42 4.77
C MET A 244 22.99 -6.67 5.21
N LEU A 245 23.43 -6.82 6.44
CA LEU A 245 24.70 -6.23 6.94
C LEU A 245 25.92 -6.77 6.21
N GLU A 246 25.91 -8.07 5.90
CA GLU A 246 27.02 -8.76 5.22
C GLU A 246 27.02 -8.53 3.69
N THR A 247 25.84 -8.29 3.09
CA THR A 247 25.69 -8.29 1.62
C THR A 247 25.38 -6.92 1.01
N THR A 248 25.11 -5.89 1.83
CA THR A 248 24.74 -4.55 1.33
C THR A 248 25.55 -3.43 1.98
N ALA A 249 25.55 -2.26 1.34
CA ALA A 249 26.17 -1.04 1.89
C ALA A 249 25.20 -0.20 2.75
N LEU A 250 24.01 -0.72 3.08
CA LEU A 250 22.98 0.00 3.85
C LEU A 250 23.45 0.27 5.29
N SER A 251 23.12 1.42 5.85
CA SER A 251 23.43 1.71 7.25
C SER A 251 22.65 0.80 8.21
N VAL A 252 23.15 0.63 9.43
CA VAL A 252 22.44 -0.10 10.51
C VAL A 252 21.03 0.49 10.73
N SER A 253 20.91 1.81 10.64
CA SER A 253 19.62 2.50 10.77
C SER A 253 18.67 2.17 9.63
N ASP A 254 19.17 2.17 8.38
CA ASP A 254 18.34 1.84 7.21
C ASP A 254 17.84 0.39 7.28
N ILE A 255 18.70 -0.54 7.65
CA ILE A 255 18.33 -1.96 7.84
C ILE A 255 17.31 -2.10 8.96
N CYS A 256 17.52 -1.44 10.11
CA CYS A 256 16.59 -1.43 11.23
C CYS A 256 15.17 -1.03 10.78
N TYR A 257 15.05 0.14 10.13
CA TYR A 257 13.74 0.65 9.71
C TYR A 257 13.12 -0.14 8.55
N SER A 258 13.93 -0.61 7.60
CA SER A 258 13.42 -1.41 6.47
C SER A 258 12.81 -2.75 6.92
N LEU A 259 13.31 -3.31 8.00
CA LEU A 259 12.80 -4.56 8.61
C LEU A 259 11.69 -4.32 9.64
N GLY A 260 11.24 -3.07 9.83
CA GLY A 260 10.12 -2.73 10.68
C GLY A 260 10.44 -2.68 12.17
N PHE A 261 11.69 -2.40 12.53
CA PHE A 261 12.04 -2.01 13.89
C PHE A 261 11.93 -0.49 14.03
N GLU A 262 11.36 -0.02 15.13
CA GLU A 262 11.07 1.41 15.35
C GLU A 262 12.23 2.17 15.97
N ASN A 263 13.17 1.46 16.62
CA ASN A 263 14.24 2.07 17.40
C ASN A 263 15.57 1.34 17.19
N VAL A 264 16.59 2.07 16.71
CA VAL A 264 17.92 1.52 16.40
C VAL A 264 18.65 0.99 17.65
N SER A 265 18.49 1.67 18.79
CA SER A 265 19.13 1.23 20.04
C SER A 265 18.53 -0.09 20.54
N HIS A 266 17.20 -0.19 20.50
CA HIS A 266 16.50 -1.44 20.83
C HIS A 266 16.86 -2.57 19.85
N PHE A 267 16.86 -2.27 18.54
CA PHE A 267 17.29 -3.22 17.51
C PHE A 267 18.72 -3.73 17.77
N SER A 268 19.68 -2.84 18.01
CA SER A 268 21.08 -3.21 18.24
C SER A 268 21.25 -4.09 19.47
N ARG A 269 20.47 -3.85 20.53
CA ARG A 269 20.48 -4.68 21.74
C ARG A 269 19.96 -6.08 21.45
N ILE A 270 18.76 -6.23 20.85
CA ILE A 270 18.18 -7.55 20.58
C ILE A 270 18.95 -8.31 19.48
N TYR A 271 19.58 -7.61 18.55
CA TYR A 271 20.46 -8.20 17.54
C TYR A 271 21.70 -8.81 18.22
N LYS A 272 22.33 -8.06 19.15
CA LYS A 272 23.47 -8.58 19.94
C LYS A 272 23.08 -9.76 20.83
N GLU A 273 21.91 -9.73 21.46
CA GLU A 273 21.36 -10.85 22.24
C GLU A 273 21.17 -12.10 21.37
N PHE A 274 20.70 -11.94 20.12
CA PHE A 274 20.41 -13.05 19.23
C PHE A 274 21.64 -13.61 18.51
N HIS A 275 22.55 -12.74 18.02
CA HIS A 275 23.72 -13.14 17.23
C HIS A 275 25.04 -13.16 18.02
N GLY A 276 25.06 -12.73 19.30
CA GLY A 276 26.24 -12.67 20.14
C GLY A 276 27.16 -11.47 19.91
N GLN A 277 26.95 -10.70 18.82
CA GLN A 277 27.75 -9.52 18.47
C GLN A 277 26.89 -8.36 17.99
N ALA A 278 27.40 -7.12 18.12
CA ALA A 278 26.66 -5.94 17.71
C ALA A 278 26.54 -5.84 16.16
N PRO A 279 25.46 -5.19 15.62
CA PRO A 279 25.28 -5.04 14.18
C PRO A 279 26.47 -4.35 13.47
N SER A 280 27.15 -3.43 14.16
CA SER A 280 28.33 -2.71 13.62
C SER A 280 29.56 -3.59 13.43
N ILE A 281 29.61 -4.78 14.06
CA ILE A 281 30.71 -5.73 13.96
C ILE A 281 30.40 -6.84 12.94
N SER A 282 29.13 -7.00 12.60
CA SER A 282 28.65 -8.00 11.62
C SER A 282 28.77 -7.55 10.16
N ARG A 283 29.48 -6.47 9.91
CA ARG A 283 29.72 -5.87 8.59
C ARG A 283 30.99 -6.42 7.95
#